data_732de1e6543dbaefc37e7ed0a8bd0e90
#
_entry.id   732de1e6543dbaefc37e7ed0a8bd0e90
#
_cell.length_a   1.000
_cell.length_b   1.000
_cell.length_c   1.000
_cell.angle_alpha   90.00
_cell.angle_beta   90.00
_cell.angle_gamma   90.00
#
_symmetry.space_group_name_H-M   'P 1'
#
loop_
_entity.id
_entity.type
_entity.pdbx_description
1 polymer ?
#
loop_
_entity_poly.entity_id
_entity_poly.type
_entity_poly.pdbx_seq_one_letter_code
_entity_poly.pdbx_strand_id
1 'polypeptide(L)'
;MARQSDHRACGFSRRGFFGLASTAAGLFIREAWAGSRKGRLIGSDPALLSPFEREHFPSLSLPPRTRNGAKVPIVVEMSHPMTPDHQVTSLEVVNETDPIPGKGRFHFTPGNGAIYVAFQARMDEGDSEVTVTADCNRHGRWQIRRRISIPEGAGGCAGEAPAWGRVAGDDIHSPEIRIPEQVQRGGIRRGEVIHPQLKIRHPNRTGLAEHDGSFVRASEPLYLEKMEVRFGGEAVSKFEFTPALSDDPFITFALLASREGSLEVRLVNNRGQRFETAHEISFS
;
A
#
# COMPACT_ATOMS: atom_id res chain seq x y z
N MET A 1 29.95 -79.90 -9.32
CA MET A 1 30.48 -79.64 -10.65
C MET A 1 30.34 -78.14 -10.86
N ALA A 2 31.40 -77.34 -10.49
CA ALA A 2 32.50 -76.87 -11.31
C ALA A 2 31.95 -76.07 -12.52
N ARG A 3 32.16 -74.80 -12.56
CA ARG A 3 33.38 -74.06 -12.87
C ARG A 3 33.21 -72.54 -12.63
N GLN A 4 34.22 -71.99 -11.97
CA GLN A 4 34.72 -70.66 -12.04
C GLN A 4 35.10 -70.22 -13.45
N SER A 5 35.05 -68.95 -13.76
CA SER A 5 36.15 -68.24 -14.39
C SER A 5 35.92 -66.70 -14.30
N ASP A 6 36.85 -66.12 -13.64
CA ASP A 6 37.43 -64.79 -13.72
C ASP A 6 37.42 -64.10 -15.08
N HIS A 7 37.28 -62.77 -15.11
CA HIS A 7 38.34 -61.87 -15.47
C HIS A 7 37.81 -60.47 -15.79
N ARG A 8 38.32 -59.56 -15.08
CA ARG A 8 39.05 -58.29 -15.34
C ARG A 8 38.30 -57.00 -15.22
N ALA A 9 38.83 -56.26 -14.31
CA ALA A 9 38.70 -54.85 -14.14
C ALA A 9 39.09 -54.06 -15.38
N CYS A 10 38.33 -53.05 -15.74
CA CYS A 10 38.85 -51.91 -16.46
C CYS A 10 38.19 -50.67 -15.90
N GLY A 11 39.00 -49.86 -15.22
CA GLY A 11 38.60 -48.58 -14.65
C GLY A 11 38.37 -47.58 -15.76
N PHE A 12 37.32 -46.81 -15.62
CA PHE A 12 37.20 -45.54 -16.32
C PHE A 12 36.64 -44.47 -15.36
N SER A 13 37.49 -43.53 -15.18
CA SER A 13 37.38 -42.11 -14.81
C SER A 13 36.00 -41.59 -14.43
N ARG A 14 35.95 -41.11 -13.20
CA ARG A 14 34.96 -40.12 -12.70
C ARG A 14 35.07 -38.83 -13.50
N ARG A 15 34.11 -38.54 -14.35
CA ARG A 15 33.77 -37.16 -14.74
C ARG A 15 32.38 -36.87 -14.23
N GLY A 16 32.33 -35.97 -13.26
CA GLY A 16 31.12 -35.54 -12.63
C GLY A 16 30.20 -34.83 -13.62
N PHE A 17 29.00 -35.33 -13.72
CA PHE A 17 27.87 -34.59 -14.21
C PHE A 17 27.32 -33.81 -13.02
N PHE A 18 27.67 -32.54 -12.92
CA PHE A 18 26.92 -31.59 -12.11
C PHE A 18 25.56 -31.41 -12.77
N GLY A 19 24.58 -32.15 -12.27
CA GLY A 19 23.19 -31.85 -12.49
C GLY A 19 22.90 -30.47 -11.85
N LEU A 20 22.70 -29.46 -12.67
CA LEU A 20 22.11 -28.20 -12.28
C LEU A 20 20.69 -28.50 -11.80
N ALA A 21 20.54 -28.72 -10.50
CA ALA A 21 19.27 -28.57 -9.84
C ALA A 21 18.92 -27.06 -9.95
N SER A 22 18.06 -26.74 -10.90
CA SER A 22 17.38 -25.44 -10.95
C SER A 22 16.48 -25.34 -9.73
N THR A 23 17.05 -24.89 -8.61
CA THR A 23 16.26 -24.31 -7.55
C THR A 23 15.67 -23.04 -8.15
N ALA A 24 14.44 -23.14 -8.59
CA ALA A 24 13.57 -21.99 -8.75
C ALA A 24 13.37 -21.41 -7.34
N ALA A 25 14.40 -20.73 -6.83
CA ALA A 25 14.27 -19.80 -5.75
C ALA A 25 13.29 -18.75 -6.28
N GLY A 26 12.07 -18.77 -5.76
CA GLY A 26 11.12 -17.69 -5.96
C GLY A 26 11.84 -16.40 -5.61
N LEU A 27 12.24 -15.67 -6.63
CA LEU A 27 12.62 -14.29 -6.48
C LEU A 27 11.36 -13.58 -5.93
N PHE A 28 11.27 -13.54 -4.61
CA PHE A 28 10.54 -12.44 -4.00
C PHE A 28 11.15 -11.20 -4.63
N ILE A 29 10.38 -10.53 -5.44
CA ILE A 29 10.69 -9.19 -5.88
C ILE A 29 10.69 -8.34 -4.60
N ARG A 30 11.80 -8.40 -3.88
CA ARG A 30 12.28 -7.29 -3.10
C ARG A 30 12.71 -6.25 -4.13
N GLU A 31 11.77 -5.78 -4.91
CA GLU A 31 12.01 -4.54 -5.62
C GLU A 31 12.38 -3.53 -4.54
N ALA A 32 13.62 -3.20 -4.60
CA ALA A 32 14.35 -2.18 -3.92
C ALA A 32 13.47 -1.06 -3.31
N TRP A 33 12.80 -1.37 -2.21
CA TRP A 33 12.28 -0.37 -1.26
C TRP A 33 13.46 0.21 -0.44
N ALA A 34 14.68 -0.14 -0.80
CA ALA A 34 15.90 0.25 -0.12
C ALA A 34 16.71 1.25 -0.92
N GLY A 35 16.21 2.46 -1.01
CA GLY A 35 17.01 3.66 -1.25
C GLY A 35 17.03 4.50 0.02
N SER A 36 17.43 3.93 1.13
CA SER A 36 17.44 4.58 2.43
C SER A 36 18.49 5.69 2.49
N ARG A 37 18.11 6.88 2.09
CA ARG A 37 18.71 8.06 2.74
C ARG A 37 18.12 8.07 4.15
N LYS A 38 18.97 8.03 5.18
CA LYS A 38 18.55 8.07 6.58
C LYS A 38 17.62 9.27 6.77
N GLY A 39 16.34 9.00 6.99
CA GLY A 39 15.37 10.03 7.35
C GLY A 39 15.66 10.54 8.76
N ARG A 40 15.19 11.73 9.04
CA ARG A 40 15.23 12.27 10.40
C ARG A 40 14.12 11.60 11.21
N LEU A 41 14.49 10.89 12.27
CA LEU A 41 13.52 10.29 13.18
C LEU A 41 13.12 11.30 14.25
N ILE A 42 11.83 11.35 14.58
CA ILE A 42 11.34 12.14 15.70
C ILE A 42 10.89 11.22 16.83
N GLY A 43 11.12 11.70 18.06
CA GLY A 43 10.38 11.27 19.22
C GLY A 43 8.89 11.62 19.11
N SER A 44 8.05 10.87 19.81
CA SER A 44 6.58 10.85 19.67
C SER A 44 5.82 12.07 20.21
N ASP A 45 6.48 13.14 20.63
CA ASP A 45 5.79 14.30 21.21
C ASP A 45 5.71 15.48 20.22
N PRO A 46 4.55 15.71 19.59
CA PRO A 46 4.34 16.83 18.67
C PRO A 46 4.56 18.22 19.33
N ALA A 47 4.45 18.33 20.66
CA ALA A 47 4.62 19.58 21.36
C ALA A 47 6.06 20.09 21.37
N LEU A 48 7.03 19.16 21.21
CA LEU A 48 8.45 19.49 21.21
C LEU A 48 8.99 19.89 19.82
N LEU A 49 8.15 19.85 18.77
CA LEU A 49 8.55 20.19 17.42
C LEU A 49 8.62 21.71 17.21
N SER A 50 9.71 22.18 16.60
CA SER A 50 9.77 23.53 16.06
C SER A 50 8.69 23.75 14.98
N PRO A 51 8.29 24.99 14.66
CA PRO A 51 7.37 25.25 13.55
C PRO A 51 7.79 24.62 12.22
N PHE A 52 9.07 24.67 11.90
CA PHE A 52 9.66 24.06 10.71
C PHE A 52 9.51 22.52 10.72
N GLU A 53 9.75 21.87 11.85
CA GLU A 53 9.59 20.42 11.98
C GLU A 53 8.13 20.00 11.90
N ARG A 54 7.20 20.74 12.52
CA ARG A 54 5.75 20.47 12.43
C ARG A 54 5.23 20.49 10.99
N GLU A 55 5.78 21.34 10.17
CA GLU A 55 5.45 21.45 8.75
C GLU A 55 5.91 20.23 7.93
N HIS A 56 7.00 19.60 8.33
CA HIS A 56 7.64 18.52 7.58
C HIS A 56 7.35 17.12 8.11
N PHE A 57 7.00 16.99 9.39
CA PHE A 57 6.68 15.67 9.92
C PHE A 57 5.25 15.26 9.61
N PRO A 58 5.06 14.04 9.04
CA PRO A 58 3.71 13.54 8.87
C PRO A 58 3.02 13.31 10.22
N SER A 59 1.75 13.65 10.30
CA SER A 59 0.85 13.21 11.36
C SER A 59 0.29 11.85 10.95
N LEU A 60 0.44 10.86 11.82
CA LEU A 60 -0.07 9.50 11.61
C LEU A 60 -1.13 9.20 12.66
N SER A 61 -2.36 8.99 12.20
CA SER A 61 -3.48 8.53 13.02
C SER A 61 -3.80 7.09 12.69
N LEU A 62 -3.74 6.22 13.70
CA LEU A 62 -4.20 4.84 13.68
C LEU A 62 -4.62 4.43 15.10
N PRO A 63 -5.51 3.45 15.27
CA PRO A 63 -5.91 2.99 16.59
C PRO A 63 -4.69 2.36 17.30
N PRO A 64 -4.45 2.69 18.58
CA PRO A 64 -3.35 2.07 19.34
C PRO A 64 -3.60 0.57 19.57
N ARG A 65 -4.86 0.14 19.47
CA ARG A 65 -5.27 -1.27 19.56
C ARG A 65 -6.51 -1.49 18.70
N THR A 66 -6.56 -2.63 18.00
CA THR A 66 -7.75 -3.04 17.23
C THR A 66 -7.92 -4.56 17.28
N ARG A 67 -9.17 -5.02 17.20
CA ARG A 67 -9.52 -6.45 17.02
C ARG A 67 -9.83 -6.81 15.58
N ASN A 68 -9.56 -5.92 14.65
CA ASN A 68 -9.79 -6.14 13.23
C ASN A 68 -8.52 -5.81 12.45
N GLY A 69 -7.59 -6.75 12.41
CA GLY A 69 -6.36 -6.65 11.65
C GLY A 69 -6.57 -6.65 10.13
N ALA A 70 -7.74 -7.11 9.66
CA ALA A 70 -8.08 -7.09 8.24
C ALA A 70 -8.44 -5.69 7.70
N LYS A 71 -8.83 -4.75 8.59
CA LYS A 71 -9.26 -3.39 8.20
C LYS A 71 -8.75 -2.34 9.19
N VAL A 72 -7.44 -2.20 9.32
CA VAL A 72 -6.83 -1.18 10.19
C VAL A 72 -6.89 0.17 9.48
N PRO A 73 -7.61 1.17 10.03
CA PRO A 73 -7.65 2.50 9.44
C PRO A 73 -6.33 3.21 9.66
N ILE A 74 -5.83 3.84 8.60
CA ILE A 74 -4.60 4.64 8.59
C ILE A 74 -4.95 5.99 7.99
N VAL A 75 -4.64 7.07 8.70
CA VAL A 75 -4.75 8.44 8.18
C VAL A 75 -3.40 9.10 8.30
N VAL A 76 -2.91 9.64 7.19
CA VAL A 76 -1.67 10.42 7.13
C VAL A 76 -2.01 11.80 6.59
N GLU A 77 -1.59 12.83 7.34
CA GLU A 77 -1.78 14.22 6.96
C GLU A 77 -0.54 15.06 7.25
N MET A 78 -0.35 16.14 6.53
CA MET A 78 0.73 17.10 6.75
C MET A 78 0.26 18.51 6.41
N SER A 79 0.63 19.46 7.27
CA SER A 79 0.48 20.91 7.02
C SER A 79 1.68 21.46 6.22
N HIS A 80 2.03 20.80 5.14
CA HIS A 80 3.19 21.12 4.30
C HIS A 80 2.76 21.96 3.09
N PRO A 81 3.55 22.97 2.66
CA PRO A 81 3.32 23.64 1.38
C PRO A 81 3.26 22.64 0.22
N MET A 82 2.34 22.91 -0.73
CA MET A 82 2.21 22.12 -1.94
C MET A 82 2.38 23.03 -3.16
N THR A 83 3.60 23.57 -3.31
CA THR A 83 3.99 24.40 -4.46
C THR A 83 5.02 23.65 -5.32
N PRO A 84 5.21 24.02 -6.60
CA PRO A 84 6.21 23.37 -7.46
C PRO A 84 7.62 23.35 -6.87
N ASP A 85 7.99 24.43 -6.14
CA ASP A 85 9.33 24.60 -5.56
C ASP A 85 9.48 23.93 -4.18
N HIS A 86 8.36 23.71 -3.49
CA HIS A 86 8.37 23.14 -2.14
C HIS A 86 7.13 22.29 -1.91
N GLN A 87 7.29 20.97 -2.01
CA GLN A 87 6.21 20.02 -1.88
C GLN A 87 6.68 18.70 -1.30
N VAL A 88 5.77 17.96 -0.70
CA VAL A 88 5.94 16.52 -0.47
C VAL A 88 5.66 15.81 -1.79
N THR A 89 6.64 15.05 -2.24
CA THR A 89 6.54 14.29 -3.51
C THR A 89 6.01 12.89 -3.30
N SER A 90 6.27 12.30 -2.13
CA SER A 90 5.76 10.97 -1.81
C SER A 90 5.61 10.71 -0.32
N LEU A 91 4.68 9.80 0.01
CA LEU A 91 4.57 9.15 1.29
C LEU A 91 4.73 7.64 1.10
N GLU A 92 5.35 6.99 2.08
CA GLU A 92 5.46 5.55 2.18
C GLU A 92 5.00 5.08 3.55
N VAL A 93 4.15 4.06 3.60
CA VAL A 93 3.62 3.48 4.84
C VAL A 93 4.06 2.03 4.95
N VAL A 94 4.75 1.70 6.04
CA VAL A 94 5.35 0.38 6.27
C VAL A 94 5.08 -0.10 7.69
N ASN A 95 4.82 -1.40 7.85
CA ASN A 95 4.92 -2.13 9.11
C ASN A 95 5.92 -3.27 8.91
N GLU A 96 7.13 -3.11 9.41
CA GLU A 96 8.27 -4.01 9.11
C GLU A 96 8.07 -5.43 9.65
N THR A 97 7.24 -5.60 10.68
CA THR A 97 7.01 -6.92 11.29
C THR A 97 5.94 -7.74 10.59
N ASP A 98 5.12 -7.11 9.75
CA ASP A 98 4.07 -7.80 9.04
C ASP A 98 4.61 -8.68 7.89
N PRO A 99 3.95 -9.80 7.56
CA PRO A 99 4.34 -10.65 6.43
C PRO A 99 4.28 -9.91 5.08
N ILE A 100 3.51 -8.83 4.99
CA ILE A 100 3.51 -7.87 3.88
C ILE A 100 3.84 -6.48 4.45
N PRO A 101 5.12 -6.10 4.54
CA PRO A 101 5.53 -4.88 5.23
C PRO A 101 4.97 -3.61 4.61
N GLY A 102 5.08 -3.45 3.29
CA GLY A 102 4.56 -2.27 2.59
C GLY A 102 3.04 -2.20 2.64
N LYS A 103 2.48 -1.04 3.06
CA LYS A 103 1.03 -0.81 3.10
C LYS A 103 0.56 0.06 1.94
N GLY A 104 1.44 0.93 1.43
CA GLY A 104 1.17 1.78 0.28
C GLY A 104 2.25 2.83 0.07
N ARG A 105 2.37 3.29 -1.18
CA ARG A 105 3.19 4.43 -1.58
C ARG A 105 2.33 5.40 -2.37
N PHE A 106 2.40 6.67 -2.00
CA PHE A 106 1.52 7.72 -2.49
C PHE A 106 2.37 8.85 -3.06
N HIS A 107 2.18 9.19 -4.33
CA HIS A 107 2.87 10.26 -5.02
C HIS A 107 1.93 11.43 -5.24
N PHE A 108 2.43 12.64 -5.00
CA PHE A 108 1.66 13.87 -5.00
C PHE A 108 2.24 14.91 -5.93
N THR A 109 1.38 15.83 -6.34
CA THR A 109 1.74 17.06 -7.05
C THR A 109 1.15 18.27 -6.32
N PRO A 110 1.49 19.50 -6.70
CA PRO A 110 0.82 20.70 -6.18
C PRO A 110 -0.70 20.69 -6.35
N GLY A 111 -1.22 19.94 -7.31
CA GLY A 111 -2.66 19.75 -7.52
C GLY A 111 -3.41 19.10 -6.36
N ASN A 112 -2.70 18.50 -5.41
CA ASN A 112 -3.31 18.02 -4.16
C ASN A 112 -3.65 19.17 -3.19
N GLY A 113 -2.89 20.28 -3.19
CA GLY A 113 -3.07 21.42 -2.32
C GLY A 113 -2.73 21.17 -0.84
N ALA A 114 -2.83 19.94 -0.38
CA ALA A 114 -2.42 19.47 0.93
C ALA A 114 -2.04 17.99 0.87
N ILE A 115 -1.40 17.50 1.91
CA ILE A 115 -1.17 16.06 2.08
C ILE A 115 -2.22 15.50 3.01
N TYR A 116 -3.07 14.66 2.46
CA TYR A 116 -4.06 13.88 3.19
C TYR A 116 -4.31 12.56 2.45
N VAL A 117 -4.10 11.45 3.13
CA VAL A 117 -4.45 10.11 2.64
C VAL A 117 -5.06 9.31 3.79
N ALA A 118 -6.26 8.79 3.57
CA ALA A 118 -6.88 7.83 4.49
C ALA A 118 -7.23 6.56 3.73
N PHE A 119 -6.86 5.41 4.28
CA PHE A 119 -7.13 4.10 3.70
C PHE A 119 -7.15 3.03 4.80
N GLN A 120 -7.49 1.79 4.45
CA GLN A 120 -7.41 0.67 5.37
C GLN A 120 -6.40 -0.35 4.87
N ALA A 121 -5.58 -0.87 5.80
CA ALA A 121 -4.61 -1.90 5.50
C ALA A 121 -4.78 -3.13 6.40
N ARG A 122 -4.35 -4.27 5.89
CA ARG A 122 -4.21 -5.50 6.66
C ARG A 122 -2.94 -5.43 7.48
N MET A 123 -3.05 -5.84 8.74
CA MET A 123 -1.93 -6.00 9.66
C MET A 123 -2.07 -7.32 10.40
N ASP A 124 -0.95 -7.87 10.79
CA ASP A 124 -0.90 -9.12 11.54
C ASP A 124 -1.11 -8.91 13.03
N GLU A 125 -1.33 -10.00 13.76
CA GLU A 125 -1.44 -9.97 15.21
C GLU A 125 -0.11 -9.65 15.89
N GLY A 126 -0.19 -9.24 17.14
CA GLY A 126 0.95 -8.85 17.96
C GLY A 126 1.11 -7.35 18.10
N ASP A 127 2.19 -6.98 18.78
CA ASP A 127 2.63 -5.59 18.93
C ASP A 127 3.56 -5.23 17.79
N SER A 128 3.26 -4.17 17.07
CA SER A 128 4.03 -3.74 15.92
C SER A 128 4.13 -2.23 15.82
N GLU A 129 4.91 -1.74 14.86
CA GLU A 129 5.13 -0.31 14.65
C GLU A 129 4.92 0.05 13.19
N VAL A 130 4.01 0.98 12.94
CA VAL A 130 3.79 1.55 11.61
C VAL A 130 4.67 2.77 11.45
N THR A 131 5.48 2.77 10.40
CA THR A 131 6.34 3.87 9.99
C THR A 131 5.77 4.56 8.77
N VAL A 132 5.67 5.89 8.83
CA VAL A 132 5.38 6.74 7.67
C VAL A 132 6.59 7.56 7.34
N THR A 133 7.00 7.51 6.08
CA THR A 133 8.11 8.30 5.53
C THR A 133 7.58 9.27 4.49
N ALA A 134 7.85 10.56 4.68
CA ALA A 134 7.53 11.63 3.73
C ALA A 134 8.80 12.13 3.05
N ASP A 135 8.77 12.27 1.73
CA ASP A 135 9.86 12.86 0.95
C ASP A 135 9.46 14.27 0.49
N CYS A 136 10.12 15.30 1.06
CA CYS A 136 10.03 16.67 0.61
C CYS A 136 11.11 16.94 -0.44
N ASN A 137 10.74 17.53 -1.60
CA ASN A 137 11.68 17.83 -2.68
C ASN A 137 12.80 18.81 -2.29
N ARG A 138 12.58 19.61 -1.26
CA ARG A 138 13.52 20.64 -0.80
C ARG A 138 14.29 20.25 0.46
N HIS A 139 13.62 19.57 1.43
CA HIS A 139 14.19 19.34 2.76
C HIS A 139 14.43 17.85 3.07
N GLY A 140 14.27 16.98 2.06
CA GLY A 140 14.60 15.56 2.18
C GLY A 140 13.52 14.76 2.91
N ARG A 141 13.94 13.74 3.64
CA ARG A 141 13.10 12.67 4.15
C ARG A 141 12.79 12.84 5.64
N TRP A 142 11.50 12.64 6.00
CA TRP A 142 10.96 12.82 7.35
C TRP A 142 10.13 11.60 7.74
N GLN A 143 10.33 11.07 8.94
CA GLN A 143 9.66 9.85 9.38
C GLN A 143 8.95 10.04 10.71
N ILE A 144 7.81 9.37 10.85
CA ILE A 144 7.11 9.19 12.12
C ILE A 144 6.77 7.72 12.32
N ARG A 145 6.66 7.31 13.58
CA ARG A 145 6.28 5.96 13.97
C ARG A 145 5.14 5.97 14.98
N ARG A 146 4.27 4.96 14.89
CA ARG A 146 3.19 4.73 15.86
C ARG A 146 3.06 3.25 16.12
N ARG A 147 2.90 2.90 17.37
CA ARG A 147 2.65 1.52 17.81
C ARG A 147 1.20 1.16 17.62
N ILE A 148 0.97 -0.10 17.31
CA ILE A 148 -0.34 -0.73 17.26
C ILE A 148 -0.25 -2.12 17.87
N SER A 149 -1.32 -2.54 18.57
CA SER A 149 -1.46 -3.86 19.16
C SER A 149 -2.69 -4.54 18.58
N ILE A 150 -2.53 -5.74 18.05
CA ILE A 150 -3.61 -6.57 17.51
C ILE A 150 -3.61 -7.88 18.30
N PRO A 151 -4.68 -8.22 19.05
CA PRO A 151 -4.75 -9.43 19.83
C PRO A 151 -4.58 -10.69 18.98
N GLU A 152 -4.09 -11.76 19.61
CA GLU A 152 -4.03 -13.10 19.03
C GLU A 152 -5.38 -13.51 18.41
N GLY A 153 -5.36 -14.12 17.23
CA GLY A 153 -6.53 -14.50 16.45
C GLY A 153 -7.27 -13.35 15.77
N ALA A 154 -6.78 -12.10 15.88
CA ALA A 154 -7.36 -10.92 15.23
C ALA A 154 -6.52 -10.39 14.07
N GLY A 155 -5.46 -11.09 13.65
CA GLY A 155 -4.62 -10.80 12.51
C GLY A 155 -5.40 -10.80 11.19
N GLY A 156 -4.96 -10.00 10.23
CA GLY A 156 -5.66 -9.85 8.95
C GLY A 156 -4.79 -10.19 7.73
N CYS A 157 -3.55 -10.62 7.93
CA CYS A 157 -2.63 -10.91 6.83
C CYS A 157 -2.83 -12.31 6.24
N ALA A 158 -3.20 -13.31 7.06
CA ALA A 158 -3.73 -14.57 6.55
C ALA A 158 -5.13 -14.31 5.96
N GLY A 159 -5.33 -14.64 4.70
CA GLY A 159 -6.65 -14.63 4.10
C GLY A 159 -7.43 -15.88 4.52
N GLU A 160 -8.75 -15.78 4.68
CA GLU A 160 -9.58 -16.99 4.64
C GLU A 160 -9.33 -17.70 3.31
N ALA A 161 -9.03 -18.99 3.37
CA ALA A 161 -9.01 -19.80 2.15
C ALA A 161 -10.37 -19.64 1.46
N PRO A 162 -10.42 -19.40 0.15
CA PRO A 162 -11.71 -19.25 -0.53
C PRO A 162 -12.55 -20.48 -0.24
N ALA A 163 -13.75 -20.29 0.28
CA ALA A 163 -14.73 -21.36 0.33
C ALA A 163 -14.83 -21.97 -1.06
N TRP A 164 -14.62 -23.28 -1.16
CA TRP A 164 -14.59 -24.03 -2.41
C TRP A 164 -15.75 -23.60 -3.33
N GLY A 165 -15.43 -23.09 -4.51
CA GLY A 165 -16.41 -22.73 -5.54
C GLY A 165 -16.65 -21.24 -5.79
N ARG A 166 -16.15 -20.30 -4.99
CA ARG A 166 -16.21 -18.87 -5.34
C ARG A 166 -14.96 -18.47 -6.11
N VAL A 167 -15.08 -18.37 -7.41
CA VAL A 167 -14.06 -17.76 -8.26
C VAL A 167 -13.99 -16.28 -7.90
N ALA A 168 -12.79 -15.84 -7.52
CA ALA A 168 -12.53 -14.46 -7.07
C ALA A 168 -12.57 -13.49 -8.26
N GLY A 169 -13.68 -13.27 -8.88
CA GLY A 169 -13.83 -12.38 -10.02
C GLY A 169 -15.24 -11.81 -10.17
N ASP A 170 -16.22 -12.46 -9.54
CA ASP A 170 -17.62 -12.18 -9.83
C ASP A 170 -18.21 -11.01 -9.04
N ASP A 171 -17.42 -10.39 -8.14
CA ASP A 171 -17.93 -9.40 -7.20
C ASP A 171 -17.15 -8.07 -7.21
N ILE A 172 -16.56 -7.73 -8.35
CA ILE A 172 -15.88 -6.44 -8.55
C ILE A 172 -16.85 -5.46 -9.19
N HIS A 173 -17.09 -4.34 -8.51
CA HIS A 173 -17.98 -3.29 -8.99
C HIS A 173 -17.18 -2.07 -9.46
N SER A 174 -17.80 -1.24 -10.27
CA SER A 174 -17.23 0.05 -10.64
C SER A 174 -16.96 0.93 -9.42
N PRO A 175 -15.86 1.69 -9.40
CA PRO A 175 -15.58 2.62 -8.31
C PRO A 175 -16.58 3.78 -8.31
N GLU A 176 -16.80 4.34 -7.11
CA GLU A 176 -17.65 5.51 -6.88
C GLU A 176 -16.85 6.61 -6.19
N ILE A 177 -17.03 7.85 -6.63
CA ILE A 177 -16.47 9.04 -5.99
C ILE A 177 -17.58 9.80 -5.27
N ARG A 178 -17.31 10.19 -4.03
CA ARG A 178 -18.13 11.12 -3.25
C ARG A 178 -17.25 12.26 -2.75
N ILE A 179 -17.77 13.48 -2.78
CA ILE A 179 -17.11 14.66 -2.23
C ILE A 179 -17.92 15.15 -1.03
N PRO A 180 -17.45 14.91 0.21
CA PRO A 180 -18.19 15.26 1.42
C PRO A 180 -18.52 16.75 1.51
N GLU A 181 -17.59 17.62 1.11
CA GLU A 181 -17.76 19.08 1.12
C GLU A 181 -18.93 19.52 0.25
N GLN A 182 -19.07 18.93 -0.93
CA GLN A 182 -20.19 19.21 -1.83
C GLN A 182 -21.52 18.77 -1.24
N VAL A 183 -21.55 17.60 -0.59
CA VAL A 183 -22.77 17.05 0.03
C VAL A 183 -23.20 17.87 1.26
N GLN A 184 -22.24 18.25 2.11
CA GLN A 184 -22.53 18.91 3.38
C GLN A 184 -22.87 20.39 3.23
N ARG A 185 -22.24 21.08 2.29
CA ARG A 185 -22.34 22.53 2.11
C ARG A 185 -23.09 22.95 0.84
N GLY A 186 -23.48 21.98 0.02
CA GLY A 186 -24.19 22.24 -1.24
C GLY A 186 -23.31 22.75 -2.37
N GLY A 187 -21.97 22.84 -2.17
CA GLY A 187 -21.05 23.30 -3.20
C GLY A 187 -19.59 23.29 -2.79
N ILE A 188 -18.74 23.58 -3.76
CA ILE A 188 -17.29 23.67 -3.62
C ILE A 188 -16.86 25.08 -3.98
N ARG A 189 -15.88 25.65 -3.25
CA ARG A 189 -15.32 26.97 -3.56
C ARG A 189 -14.05 26.83 -4.36
N ARG A 190 -13.83 27.74 -5.29
CA ARG A 190 -12.59 27.80 -6.04
C ARG A 190 -11.38 28.00 -5.12
N GLY A 191 -10.33 27.18 -5.30
CA GLY A 191 -9.11 27.22 -4.48
C GLY A 191 -9.23 26.50 -3.13
N GLU A 192 -10.34 25.86 -2.86
CA GLU A 192 -10.51 25.04 -1.67
C GLU A 192 -9.81 23.68 -1.83
N VAL A 193 -9.23 23.16 -0.74
CA VAL A 193 -8.79 21.77 -0.67
C VAL A 193 -9.99 20.92 -0.23
N ILE A 194 -10.37 20.00 -1.07
CA ILE A 194 -11.47 19.05 -0.84
C ILE A 194 -10.91 17.64 -0.64
N HIS A 195 -11.75 16.73 -0.09
CA HIS A 195 -11.34 15.37 0.27
C HIS A 195 -12.22 14.33 -0.44
N PRO A 196 -12.01 14.11 -1.76
CA PRO A 196 -12.71 13.08 -2.48
C PRO A 196 -12.53 11.72 -1.82
N GLN A 197 -13.64 10.99 -1.70
CA GLN A 197 -13.73 9.66 -1.15
C GLN A 197 -14.01 8.69 -2.29
N LEU A 198 -13.09 7.77 -2.52
CA LEU A 198 -13.24 6.70 -3.46
C LEU A 198 -13.64 5.42 -2.74
N LYS A 199 -14.66 4.75 -3.20
CA LYS A 199 -15.07 3.42 -2.77
C LYS A 199 -15.11 2.49 -3.96
N ILE A 200 -14.58 1.30 -3.81
CA ILE A 200 -14.70 0.22 -4.79
C ILE A 200 -14.95 -1.10 -4.08
N ARG A 201 -15.85 -1.91 -4.63
CA ARG A 201 -15.98 -3.30 -4.21
C ARG A 201 -14.96 -4.14 -4.98
N HIS A 202 -13.94 -4.58 -4.28
CA HIS A 202 -12.83 -5.36 -4.83
C HIS A 202 -12.22 -6.25 -3.73
N PRO A 203 -12.17 -7.57 -3.92
CA PRO A 203 -11.56 -8.47 -2.94
C PRO A 203 -10.03 -8.35 -3.02
N ASN A 204 -9.42 -7.70 -2.04
CA ASN A 204 -7.97 -7.63 -1.92
C ASN A 204 -7.47 -8.81 -1.06
N ARG A 205 -6.92 -9.82 -1.71
CA ARG A 205 -6.43 -11.04 -1.06
C ARG A 205 -4.92 -11.07 -1.09
N THR A 206 -4.33 -11.41 0.05
CA THR A 206 -2.87 -11.54 0.18
C THR A 206 -2.32 -12.80 -0.51
N GLY A 207 -3.15 -13.84 -0.62
CA GLY A 207 -2.72 -15.16 -1.05
C GLY A 207 -1.92 -15.92 0.01
N LEU A 208 -1.83 -15.37 1.23
CA LEU A 208 -1.14 -16.00 2.36
C LEU A 208 -2.12 -16.82 3.20
N ALA A 209 -1.65 -17.95 3.71
CA ALA A 209 -2.27 -18.70 4.79
C ALA A 209 -1.24 -18.89 5.90
N GLU A 210 -1.71 -18.98 7.12
CA GLU A 210 -0.87 -19.33 8.27
C GLU A 210 -0.85 -20.84 8.45
N HIS A 211 0.32 -21.39 8.65
CA HIS A 211 0.54 -22.79 8.95
C HIS A 211 1.66 -22.92 9.98
N ASP A 212 1.36 -23.49 11.13
CA ASP A 212 2.30 -23.68 12.25
C ASP A 212 3.06 -22.39 12.64
N GLY A 213 2.34 -21.26 12.74
CA GLY A 213 2.90 -19.95 13.11
C GLY A 213 3.77 -19.31 12.02
N SER A 214 3.69 -19.82 10.78
CA SER A 214 4.43 -19.28 9.64
C SER A 214 3.50 -18.96 8.47
N PHE A 215 3.76 -17.85 7.78
CA PHE A 215 3.00 -17.49 6.59
C PHE A 215 3.55 -18.21 5.35
N VAL A 216 2.67 -18.90 4.66
CA VAL A 216 2.96 -19.58 3.39
C VAL A 216 2.06 -19.04 2.28
N ARG A 217 2.55 -19.04 1.05
CA ARG A 217 1.72 -18.69 -0.10
C ARG A 217 0.81 -19.86 -0.47
N ALA A 218 -0.47 -19.71 -0.19
CA ALA A 218 -1.49 -20.72 -0.47
C ALA A 218 -2.22 -20.49 -1.81
N SER A 219 -2.23 -19.25 -2.30
CA SER A 219 -2.83 -18.90 -3.59
C SER A 219 -2.19 -17.65 -4.20
N GLU A 220 -2.50 -17.37 -5.46
CA GLU A 220 -2.11 -16.12 -6.08
C GLU A 220 -2.87 -14.93 -5.43
N PRO A 221 -2.16 -13.82 -5.15
CA PRO A 221 -2.80 -12.64 -4.62
C PRO A 221 -3.74 -12.01 -5.67
N LEU A 222 -4.77 -11.36 -5.19
CA LEU A 222 -5.61 -10.49 -6.01
C LEU A 222 -5.79 -9.17 -5.26
N TYR A 223 -5.31 -8.07 -5.81
CA TYR A 223 -5.37 -6.77 -5.14
C TYR A 223 -5.31 -5.61 -6.14
N LEU A 224 -5.83 -4.47 -5.75
CA LEU A 224 -5.60 -3.22 -6.46
C LEU A 224 -4.13 -2.85 -6.31
N GLU A 225 -3.44 -2.68 -7.44
CA GLU A 225 -2.01 -2.38 -7.49
C GLU A 225 -1.76 -0.88 -7.62
N LYS A 226 -2.57 -0.18 -8.45
CA LYS A 226 -2.36 1.23 -8.78
C LYS A 226 -3.67 2.00 -8.79
N MET A 227 -3.58 3.26 -8.39
CA MET A 227 -4.62 4.27 -8.59
C MET A 227 -3.98 5.54 -9.15
N GLU A 228 -4.54 6.06 -10.23
CA GLU A 228 -4.16 7.33 -10.83
C GLU A 228 -5.32 8.31 -10.71
N VAL A 229 -5.02 9.52 -10.28
CA VAL A 229 -5.98 10.62 -10.13
C VAL A 229 -5.61 11.72 -11.10
N ARG A 230 -6.58 12.16 -11.90
CA ARG A 230 -6.47 13.31 -12.81
C ARG A 230 -7.58 14.30 -12.51
N PHE A 231 -7.28 15.57 -12.66
CA PHE A 231 -8.28 16.63 -12.51
C PHE A 231 -8.14 17.67 -13.63
N GLY A 232 -9.23 17.90 -14.36
CA GLY A 232 -9.22 18.77 -15.53
C GLY A 232 -8.14 18.37 -16.56
N GLY A 233 -7.93 17.07 -16.75
CA GLY A 233 -6.94 16.50 -17.66
C GLY A 233 -5.49 16.45 -17.15
N GLU A 234 -5.16 17.05 -16.00
CA GLU A 234 -3.83 17.02 -15.42
C GLU A 234 -3.66 15.92 -14.36
N ALA A 235 -2.47 15.31 -14.28
CA ALA A 235 -2.16 14.33 -13.25
C ALA A 235 -2.03 15.02 -11.89
N VAL A 236 -2.71 14.48 -10.88
CA VAL A 236 -2.70 14.98 -9.50
C VAL A 236 -1.97 14.04 -8.57
N SER A 237 -2.34 12.76 -8.57
CA SER A 237 -1.76 11.76 -7.67
C SER A 237 -1.61 10.42 -8.34
N LYS A 238 -0.65 9.63 -7.86
CA LYS A 238 -0.50 8.23 -8.18
C LYS A 238 -0.27 7.46 -6.90
N PHE A 239 -1.08 6.44 -6.64
CA PHE A 239 -0.96 5.58 -5.47
C PHE A 239 -0.60 4.16 -5.91
N GLU A 240 0.30 3.56 -5.17
CA GLU A 240 0.74 2.18 -5.35
C GLU A 240 0.40 1.40 -4.09
N PHE A 241 -0.32 0.31 -4.26
CA PHE A 241 -0.78 -0.53 -3.17
C PHE A 241 -0.08 -1.89 -3.20
N THR A 242 -0.18 -2.60 -2.11
CA THR A 242 0.31 -3.96 -1.92
C THR A 242 -0.87 -4.89 -1.62
N PRO A 243 -0.67 -6.20 -1.59
CA PRO A 243 -1.70 -7.13 -1.15
C PRO A 243 -2.21 -6.88 0.30
N ALA A 244 -1.53 -6.01 1.06
CA ALA A 244 -1.99 -5.59 2.39
C ALA A 244 -3.12 -4.55 2.35
N LEU A 245 -3.53 -4.01 1.19
CA LEU A 245 -4.74 -3.20 1.10
C LEU A 245 -5.96 -4.04 1.52
N SER A 246 -6.85 -3.48 2.34
CA SER A 246 -8.05 -4.19 2.81
C SER A 246 -9.05 -4.47 1.67
N ASP A 247 -9.94 -5.46 1.87
CA ASP A 247 -11.06 -5.69 0.96
C ASP A 247 -11.99 -4.48 0.91
N ASP A 248 -12.60 -4.26 -0.25
CA ASP A 248 -13.54 -3.18 -0.49
C ASP A 248 -12.98 -1.83 -0.01
N PRO A 249 -11.81 -1.42 -0.53
CA PRO A 249 -11.09 -0.27 0.02
C PRO A 249 -11.88 1.02 -0.12
N PHE A 250 -11.79 1.80 0.95
CA PHE A 250 -12.26 3.17 1.02
C PHE A 250 -11.05 4.09 1.14
N ILE A 251 -10.84 4.93 0.14
CA ILE A 251 -9.64 5.76 0.02
C ILE A 251 -10.07 7.23 -0.03
N THR A 252 -9.51 8.05 0.85
CA THR A 252 -9.71 9.50 0.82
C THR A 252 -8.38 10.18 0.56
N PHE A 253 -8.39 11.24 -0.25
CA PHE A 253 -7.19 12.00 -0.59
C PHE A 253 -7.51 13.49 -0.72
N ALA A 254 -6.50 14.35 -0.60
CA ALA A 254 -6.65 15.78 -0.81
C ALA A 254 -6.61 16.14 -2.30
N LEU A 255 -7.44 17.11 -2.71
CA LEU A 255 -7.47 17.70 -4.05
C LEU A 255 -7.70 19.20 -3.95
N LEU A 256 -6.86 20.00 -4.61
CA LEU A 256 -7.07 21.43 -4.75
C LEU A 256 -8.10 21.70 -5.86
N ALA A 257 -9.28 22.19 -5.51
CA ALA A 257 -10.32 22.60 -6.45
C ALA A 257 -9.95 23.94 -7.12
N SER A 258 -8.90 23.96 -7.93
CA SER A 258 -8.37 25.18 -8.57
C SER A 258 -9.21 25.66 -9.74
N ARG A 259 -10.01 24.77 -10.34
CA ARG A 259 -10.86 25.00 -11.52
C ARG A 259 -12.08 24.08 -11.47
N GLU A 260 -13.07 24.36 -12.29
CA GLU A 260 -14.13 23.40 -12.61
C GLU A 260 -13.62 22.35 -13.60
N GLY A 261 -14.21 21.16 -13.59
CA GLY A 261 -13.89 20.10 -14.52
C GLY A 261 -14.01 18.70 -13.92
N SER A 262 -13.65 17.72 -14.70
CA SER A 262 -13.77 16.31 -14.35
C SER A 262 -12.62 15.85 -13.44
N LEU A 263 -12.97 15.26 -12.30
CA LEU A 263 -12.09 14.46 -11.45
C LEU A 263 -12.20 13.01 -11.93
N GLU A 264 -11.13 12.51 -12.50
CA GLU A 264 -11.05 11.15 -13.05
C GLU A 264 -10.17 10.28 -12.14
N VAL A 265 -10.64 9.08 -11.83
CA VAL A 265 -9.86 8.07 -11.09
C VAL A 265 -9.82 6.79 -11.90
N ARG A 266 -8.62 6.30 -12.13
CA ARG A 266 -8.34 5.02 -12.76
C ARG A 266 -7.66 4.10 -11.77
N LEU A 267 -8.19 2.89 -11.60
CA LEU A 267 -7.63 1.81 -10.79
C LEU A 267 -7.18 0.67 -11.70
N VAL A 268 -6.09 0.01 -11.32
CA VAL A 268 -5.59 -1.19 -11.98
C VAL A 268 -5.26 -2.22 -10.90
N ASN A 269 -5.74 -3.45 -11.06
CA ASN A 269 -5.34 -4.54 -10.19
C ASN A 269 -4.12 -5.31 -10.74
N ASN A 270 -3.55 -6.17 -9.93
CA ASN A 270 -2.38 -6.98 -10.31
C ASN A 270 -2.63 -7.99 -11.44
N ARG A 271 -3.88 -8.15 -11.91
CA ARG A 271 -4.24 -8.94 -13.10
C ARG A 271 -4.42 -8.08 -14.35
N GLY A 272 -4.15 -6.77 -14.26
CA GLY A 272 -4.27 -5.83 -15.36
C GLY A 272 -5.70 -5.39 -15.67
N GLN A 273 -6.70 -5.76 -14.85
CA GLN A 273 -8.06 -5.26 -14.97
C GLN A 273 -8.11 -3.79 -14.56
N ARG A 274 -8.88 -3.00 -15.32
CA ARG A 274 -9.00 -1.54 -15.15
C ARG A 274 -10.40 -1.18 -14.72
N PHE A 275 -10.48 -0.24 -13.79
CA PHE A 275 -11.73 0.30 -13.27
C PHE A 275 -11.61 1.82 -13.27
N GLU A 276 -12.60 2.51 -13.81
CA GLU A 276 -12.57 3.94 -13.99
C GLU A 276 -13.86 4.57 -13.48
N THR A 277 -13.74 5.78 -12.96
CA THR A 277 -14.87 6.61 -12.57
C THR A 277 -14.49 8.08 -12.73
N ALA A 278 -15.50 8.92 -12.93
CA ALA A 278 -15.33 10.37 -13.01
C ALA A 278 -16.43 11.08 -12.21
N HIS A 279 -16.11 12.27 -11.71
CA HIS A 279 -17.03 13.15 -11.00
C HIS A 279 -16.79 14.59 -11.41
N GLU A 280 -17.86 15.29 -11.87
CA GLU A 280 -17.73 16.69 -12.26
C GLU A 280 -17.71 17.61 -11.03
N ILE A 281 -16.69 18.47 -10.98
CA ILE A 281 -16.54 19.50 -9.96
C ILE A 281 -16.96 20.83 -10.56
N SER A 282 -17.99 21.44 -9.97
CA SER A 282 -18.46 22.78 -10.27
C SER A 282 -18.44 23.64 -9.01
N PHE A 283 -18.24 24.94 -9.19
CA PHE A 283 -18.24 25.90 -8.08
C PHE A 283 -19.65 26.44 -7.82
N SER A 284 -19.92 26.75 -6.59
CA SER A 284 -21.18 27.36 -6.13
C SER A 284 -20.94 28.76 -5.57
#